data_bc515e6722cc35567fd2faca15ba8655
#
_entry.id   bc515e6722cc35567fd2faca15ba8655
#
_cell.length_a   1.000
_cell.length_b   1.000
_cell.length_c   1.000
_cell.angle_alpha   90.00
_cell.angle_beta   90.00
_cell.angle_gamma   90.00
#
_symmetry.space_group_name_H-M   'P 1'
#
loop_
_entity.id
_entity.type
_entity.pdbx_description
1 polymer ?
#
loop_
_entity_poly.entity_id
_entity_poly.type
_entity_poly.pdbx_seq_one_letter_code
_entity_poly.pdbx_strand_id
1 'polypeptide(L)'
;MALEYCRDACGIMQSSMKSEERWTKWSRPEQANYFRELKPFMVASVLLIVAGAIFGIVSSISSPEIAGARSEAIKEFSRLFLGLSKPYLALAIFLNNGLKTLAVIVLGTFGGILPLIFLLVNGYVLGLVLHASLQSRGLFVFFLAIAPHGVFELPAILLGTSIGLMLGARAIKQMLGREERALGREVARGLRFFVTVIVPLLLVAALIEAFVTSAAVSK
;
A
#
# COMPACT_ATOMS: atom_id res chain seq x y z
N MET A 1 -17.36 24.73 45.10
CA MET A 1 -16.39 25.16 44.04
C MET A 1 -15.27 24.15 43.76
N ALA A 2 -14.41 23.75 44.72
CA ALA A 2 -13.32 22.78 44.45
C ALA A 2 -13.81 21.37 44.09
N LEU A 3 -14.90 20.87 44.69
CA LEU A 3 -15.45 19.53 44.41
C LEU A 3 -16.19 19.46 43.08
N GLU A 4 -16.75 20.55 42.55
CA GLU A 4 -17.36 20.61 41.23
C GLU A 4 -16.29 20.60 40.14
N TYR A 5 -15.21 21.35 40.34
CA TYR A 5 -14.06 21.37 39.41
C TYR A 5 -13.40 19.98 39.27
N CYS A 6 -13.30 19.22 40.39
CA CYS A 6 -12.79 17.85 40.36
C CYS A 6 -13.72 16.88 39.60
N ARG A 7 -15.03 17.08 39.70
CA ARG A 7 -16.03 16.24 39.03
C ARG A 7 -16.02 16.46 37.51
N ASP A 8 -15.92 17.73 37.10
CA ASP A 8 -15.86 18.09 35.68
C ASP A 8 -14.54 17.66 35.04
N ALA A 9 -13.42 17.81 35.73
CA ALA A 9 -12.12 17.31 35.29
C ALA A 9 -12.11 15.78 35.17
N CYS A 10 -12.71 15.05 36.11
CA CYS A 10 -12.84 13.59 36.05
C CYS A 10 -13.78 13.15 34.92
N GLY A 11 -14.87 13.87 34.66
CA GLY A 11 -15.80 13.64 33.56
C GLY A 11 -15.13 13.85 32.19
N ILE A 12 -14.32 14.89 32.04
CA ILE A 12 -13.55 15.18 30.83
C ILE A 12 -12.48 14.09 30.61
N MET A 13 -11.79 13.67 31.66
CA MET A 13 -10.78 12.62 31.59
C MET A 13 -11.37 11.25 31.25
N GLN A 14 -12.54 10.90 31.82
CA GLN A 14 -13.27 9.66 31.45
C GLN A 14 -13.84 9.71 30.05
N SER A 15 -14.31 10.86 29.56
CA SER A 15 -14.76 11.01 28.18
C SER A 15 -13.59 10.92 27.19
N SER A 16 -12.42 11.46 27.53
CA SER A 16 -11.19 11.34 26.75
C SER A 16 -10.70 9.89 26.71
N MET A 17 -10.63 9.20 27.84
CA MET A 17 -10.26 7.78 27.88
C MET A 17 -11.24 6.88 27.10
N LYS A 18 -12.56 7.11 27.21
CA LYS A 18 -13.56 6.41 26.39
C LYS A 18 -13.46 6.72 24.91
N SER A 19 -13.03 7.92 24.54
CA SER A 19 -12.77 8.27 23.15
C SER A 19 -11.53 7.55 22.63
N GLU A 20 -10.45 7.45 23.42
CA GLU A 20 -9.23 6.72 23.05
C GLU A 20 -9.47 5.20 22.90
N GLU A 21 -10.21 4.57 23.81
CA GLU A 21 -10.61 3.16 23.66
C GLU A 21 -11.47 2.92 22.41
N ARG A 22 -12.27 3.88 22.00
CA ARG A 22 -13.08 3.80 20.77
C ARG A 22 -12.22 3.84 19.51
N TRP A 23 -11.01 4.42 19.54
CA TRP A 23 -10.08 4.42 18.44
C TRP A 23 -9.36 3.07 18.23
N THR A 24 -9.28 2.23 19.25
CA THR A 24 -8.51 0.97 19.20
C THR A 24 -9.35 -0.25 18.82
N LYS A 25 -10.68 -0.22 19.02
CA LYS A 25 -11.56 -1.37 18.74
C LYS A 25 -12.49 -1.08 17.56
N TRP A 26 -12.15 -1.61 16.37
CA TRP A 26 -13.08 -1.68 15.26
C TRP A 26 -14.12 -2.77 15.55
N SER A 27 -15.39 -2.42 15.56
CA SER A 27 -16.43 -3.44 15.55
C SER A 27 -16.42 -4.16 14.19
N ARG A 28 -16.78 -5.45 14.19
CA ARG A 28 -16.88 -6.23 12.93
C ARG A 28 -17.77 -5.54 11.88
N PRO A 29 -18.94 -4.96 12.22
CA PRO A 29 -19.79 -4.26 11.26
C PRO A 29 -19.13 -2.99 10.70
N GLU A 30 -18.32 -2.25 11.49
CA GLU A 30 -17.61 -1.07 10.98
C GLU A 30 -16.53 -1.45 9.96
N GLN A 31 -15.79 -2.53 10.20
CA GLN A 31 -14.82 -3.06 9.24
C GLN A 31 -15.51 -3.47 7.93
N ALA A 32 -16.61 -4.22 8.02
CA ALA A 32 -17.35 -4.66 6.84
C ALA A 32 -17.89 -3.49 6.00
N ASN A 33 -18.40 -2.45 6.67
CA ASN A 33 -18.86 -1.24 6.01
C ASN A 33 -17.71 -0.48 5.33
N TYR A 34 -16.55 -0.39 5.99
CA TYR A 34 -15.38 0.24 5.41
C TYR A 34 -14.88 -0.50 4.17
N PHE A 35 -14.83 -1.83 4.20
CA PHE A 35 -14.51 -2.64 3.02
C PHE A 35 -15.51 -2.45 1.88
N ARG A 36 -16.79 -2.31 2.19
CA ARG A 36 -17.81 -2.05 1.16
C ARG A 36 -17.61 -0.69 0.49
N GLU A 37 -17.28 0.35 1.27
CA GLU A 37 -16.94 1.68 0.75
C GLU A 37 -15.64 1.64 -0.09
N LEU A 38 -14.68 0.78 0.27
CA LEU A 38 -13.39 0.64 -0.40
C LEU A 38 -13.47 -0.16 -1.72
N LYS A 39 -14.45 -1.07 -1.85
CA LYS A 39 -14.58 -1.99 -2.99
C LYS A 39 -14.47 -1.34 -4.38
N PRO A 40 -15.16 -0.23 -4.72
CA PRO A 40 -15.02 0.39 -6.04
C PRO A 40 -13.60 0.91 -6.29
N PHE A 41 -12.92 1.40 -5.26
CA PHE A 41 -11.54 1.88 -5.38
C PHE A 41 -10.55 0.71 -5.50
N MET A 42 -10.83 -0.44 -4.90
CA MET A 42 -10.05 -1.66 -5.11
C MET A 42 -10.14 -2.13 -6.57
N VAL A 43 -11.32 -2.12 -7.15
CA VAL A 43 -11.49 -2.44 -8.58
C VAL A 43 -10.71 -1.45 -9.44
N ALA A 44 -10.82 -0.15 -9.16
CA ALA A 44 -10.05 0.88 -9.87
C ALA A 44 -8.53 0.67 -9.72
N SER A 45 -8.05 0.34 -8.52
CA SER A 45 -6.63 0.04 -8.28
C SER A 45 -6.13 -1.15 -9.09
N VAL A 46 -6.90 -2.23 -9.16
CA VAL A 46 -6.56 -3.39 -10.00
C VAL A 46 -6.52 -3.01 -11.47
N LEU A 47 -7.50 -2.27 -11.96
CA LEU A 47 -7.53 -1.82 -13.36
C LEU A 47 -6.33 -0.92 -13.70
N LEU A 48 -5.93 -0.03 -12.78
CA LEU A 48 -4.77 0.84 -12.98
C LEU A 48 -3.45 0.08 -13.00
N ILE A 49 -3.26 -0.92 -12.12
CA ILE A 49 -2.07 -1.79 -12.16
C ILE A 49 -2.03 -2.57 -13.48
N VAL A 50 -3.15 -3.15 -13.91
CA VAL A 50 -3.23 -3.88 -15.18
C VAL A 50 -2.94 -2.96 -16.36
N ALA A 51 -3.51 -1.75 -16.40
CA ALA A 51 -3.22 -0.76 -17.43
C ALA A 51 -1.73 -0.39 -17.46
N GLY A 52 -1.12 -0.15 -16.30
CA GLY A 52 0.32 0.07 -16.17
C GLY A 52 1.13 -1.12 -16.70
N ALA A 53 0.75 -2.35 -16.35
CA ALA A 53 1.45 -3.56 -16.81
C ALA A 53 1.36 -3.74 -18.33
N ILE A 54 0.20 -3.52 -18.93
CA ILE A 54 0.03 -3.53 -20.39
C ILE A 54 0.95 -2.48 -21.03
N PHE A 55 0.97 -1.25 -20.46
CA PHE A 55 1.85 -0.20 -20.98
C PHE A 55 3.34 -0.57 -20.85
N GLY A 56 3.75 -1.23 -19.77
CA GLY A 56 5.10 -1.76 -19.58
C GLY A 56 5.50 -2.80 -20.63
N ILE A 57 4.60 -3.75 -20.92
CA ILE A 57 4.80 -4.76 -21.98
C ILE A 57 4.93 -4.11 -23.34
N VAL A 58 3.99 -3.24 -23.70
CA VAL A 58 3.99 -2.53 -25.00
C VAL A 58 5.26 -1.68 -25.15
N SER A 59 5.66 -0.97 -24.11
CA SER A 59 6.91 -0.19 -24.11
C SER A 59 8.16 -1.07 -24.32
N SER A 60 8.17 -2.27 -23.73
CA SER A 60 9.28 -3.23 -23.92
C SER A 60 9.39 -3.74 -25.35
N ILE A 61 8.26 -3.93 -26.02
CA ILE A 61 8.20 -4.38 -27.43
C ILE A 61 8.59 -3.24 -28.37
N SER A 62 8.07 -2.03 -28.13
CA SER A 62 8.23 -0.91 -29.05
C SER A 62 9.58 -0.21 -28.93
N SER A 63 10.23 -0.28 -27.76
CA SER A 63 11.48 0.40 -27.48
C SER A 63 12.39 -0.43 -26.58
N PRO A 64 13.02 -1.49 -27.12
CA PRO A 64 13.82 -2.44 -26.33
C PRO A 64 15.01 -1.77 -25.59
N GLU A 65 15.62 -0.76 -26.19
CA GLU A 65 16.74 -0.02 -25.59
C GLU A 65 16.32 0.72 -24.31
N ILE A 66 15.19 1.40 -24.35
CA ILE A 66 14.64 2.11 -23.19
C ILE A 66 14.21 1.10 -22.11
N ALA A 67 13.62 0.00 -22.50
CA ALA A 67 13.24 -1.09 -21.58
C ALA A 67 14.49 -1.70 -20.92
N GLY A 68 15.57 -1.89 -21.66
CA GLY A 68 16.86 -2.37 -21.15
C GLY A 68 17.45 -1.44 -20.10
N ALA A 69 17.58 -0.16 -20.41
CA ALA A 69 18.10 0.84 -19.47
C ALA A 69 17.29 0.93 -18.17
N ARG A 70 15.96 0.84 -18.25
CA ARG A 70 15.08 0.83 -17.08
C ARG A 70 15.19 -0.46 -16.27
N SER A 71 15.36 -1.62 -16.93
CA SER A 71 15.57 -2.88 -16.22
C SER A 71 16.91 -2.90 -15.47
N GLU A 72 17.97 -2.27 -16.02
CA GLU A 72 19.24 -2.10 -15.33
C GLU A 72 19.08 -1.19 -14.08
N ALA A 73 18.34 -0.08 -14.17
CA ALA A 73 18.06 0.77 -13.02
C ALA A 73 17.34 0.03 -11.90
N ILE A 74 16.40 -0.87 -12.24
CA ILE A 74 15.70 -1.73 -11.27
C ILE A 74 16.69 -2.71 -10.62
N LYS A 75 17.59 -3.32 -11.39
CA LYS A 75 18.64 -4.22 -10.88
C LYS A 75 19.63 -3.49 -9.98
N GLU A 76 20.05 -2.28 -10.35
CA GLU A 76 20.92 -1.44 -9.55
C GLU A 76 20.29 -1.12 -8.19
N PHE A 77 19.02 -0.75 -8.20
CA PHE A 77 18.24 -0.52 -6.96
C PHE A 77 18.19 -1.78 -6.08
N SER A 78 17.95 -2.96 -6.68
CA SER A 78 17.94 -4.21 -5.92
C SER A 78 19.31 -4.58 -5.34
N ARG A 79 20.41 -4.15 -5.96
CA ARG A 79 21.78 -4.37 -5.43
C ARG A 79 22.03 -3.67 -4.10
N LEU A 80 21.31 -2.58 -3.79
CA LEU A 80 21.42 -1.89 -2.49
C LEU A 80 21.04 -2.78 -1.31
N PHE A 81 20.27 -3.84 -1.56
CA PHE A 81 19.83 -4.79 -0.54
C PHE A 81 20.69 -6.05 -0.49
N LEU A 82 21.62 -6.23 -1.47
CA LEU A 82 22.55 -7.36 -1.48
C LEU A 82 23.59 -7.19 -0.36
N GLY A 83 23.78 -8.22 0.43
CA GLY A 83 24.74 -8.24 1.54
C GLY A 83 24.14 -7.88 2.91
N LEU A 84 22.88 -7.46 2.97
CA LEU A 84 22.20 -7.30 4.26
C LEU A 84 21.95 -8.65 4.91
N SER A 85 22.15 -8.76 6.23
CA SER A 85 21.70 -9.95 6.96
C SER A 85 20.17 -10.02 6.91
N LYS A 86 19.62 -11.25 6.97
CA LYS A 86 18.16 -11.50 6.81
C LYS A 86 17.26 -10.60 7.66
N PRO A 87 17.55 -10.32 8.96
CA PRO A 87 16.72 -9.41 9.74
C PRO A 87 16.75 -7.97 9.23
N TYR A 88 17.94 -7.46 8.82
CA TYR A 88 18.05 -6.12 8.26
C TYR A 88 17.38 -6.02 6.90
N LEU A 89 17.45 -7.07 6.08
CA LEU A 89 16.72 -7.15 4.82
C LEU A 89 15.20 -7.10 5.06
N ALA A 90 14.68 -7.90 5.99
CA ALA A 90 13.26 -7.86 6.35
C ALA A 90 12.82 -6.46 6.81
N LEU A 91 13.62 -5.82 7.67
CA LEU A 91 13.33 -4.47 8.14
C LEU A 91 13.34 -3.45 6.99
N ALA A 92 14.32 -3.53 6.11
CA ALA A 92 14.44 -2.62 4.96
C ALA A 92 13.24 -2.75 4.00
N ILE A 93 12.82 -3.99 3.69
CA ILE A 93 11.65 -4.27 2.86
C ILE A 93 10.37 -3.75 3.55
N PHE A 94 10.19 -4.06 4.82
CA PHE A 94 9.04 -3.62 5.60
C PHE A 94 8.92 -2.09 5.64
N LEU A 95 10.02 -1.39 5.96
CA LEU A 95 10.03 0.06 6.03
C LEU A 95 9.81 0.70 4.64
N ASN A 96 10.45 0.18 3.60
CA ASN A 96 10.27 0.70 2.24
C ASN A 96 8.80 0.60 1.79
N ASN A 97 8.17 -0.56 1.97
CA ASN A 97 6.79 -0.78 1.55
C ASN A 97 5.78 -0.10 2.47
N GLY A 98 6.05 -0.09 3.78
CA GLY A 98 5.23 0.58 4.79
C GLY A 98 5.20 2.09 4.58
N LEU A 99 6.37 2.72 4.43
CA LEU A 99 6.46 4.17 4.22
C LEU A 99 5.84 4.61 2.90
N LYS A 100 6.08 3.87 1.80
CA LYS A 100 5.44 4.14 0.50
C LYS A 100 3.92 4.05 0.59
N THR A 101 3.41 2.99 1.20
CA THR A 101 1.96 2.79 1.36
C THR A 101 1.33 3.85 2.26
N LEU A 102 1.99 4.21 3.35
CA LEU A 102 1.56 5.29 4.23
C LEU A 102 1.52 6.64 3.49
N ALA A 103 2.58 6.96 2.74
CA ALA A 103 2.66 8.17 1.94
C ALA A 103 1.54 8.22 0.90
N VAL A 104 1.25 7.12 0.21
CA VAL A 104 0.17 7.02 -0.78
C VAL A 104 -1.20 7.24 -0.14
N ILE A 105 -1.44 6.74 1.08
CA ILE A 105 -2.68 6.98 1.81
C ILE A 105 -2.82 8.46 2.16
N VAL A 106 -1.82 9.05 2.83
CA VAL A 106 -1.88 10.43 3.33
C VAL A 106 -1.91 11.44 2.18
N LEU A 107 -1.00 11.30 1.23
CA LEU A 107 -0.91 12.19 0.06
C LEU A 107 -2.01 11.93 -0.96
N GLY A 108 -2.75 10.82 -0.84
CA GLY A 108 -3.96 10.57 -1.61
C GLY A 108 -5.04 11.63 -1.40
N THR A 109 -5.05 12.32 -0.24
CA THR A 109 -5.95 13.46 0.03
C THR A 109 -5.81 14.61 -0.98
N PHE A 110 -4.70 14.70 -1.70
CA PHE A 110 -4.51 15.65 -2.80
C PHE A 110 -5.13 15.13 -4.10
N GLY A 111 -6.43 14.86 -4.08
CA GLY A 111 -7.20 14.45 -5.25
C GLY A 111 -6.93 13.05 -5.79
N GLY A 112 -6.20 12.20 -5.05
CA GLY A 112 -5.89 10.83 -5.49
C GLY A 112 -4.80 10.74 -6.56
N ILE A 113 -4.09 11.82 -6.87
CA ILE A 113 -3.09 11.87 -7.94
C ILE A 113 -1.92 10.93 -7.63
N LEU A 114 -1.39 10.98 -6.39
CA LEU A 114 -0.24 10.14 -6.01
C LEU A 114 -0.56 8.64 -6.04
N PRO A 115 -1.67 8.15 -5.47
CA PRO A 115 -2.08 6.74 -5.62
C PRO A 115 -2.20 6.30 -7.07
N LEU A 116 -2.75 7.16 -7.96
CA LEU A 116 -2.90 6.87 -9.38
C LEU A 116 -1.53 6.68 -10.04
N ILE A 117 -0.60 7.63 -9.86
CA ILE A 117 0.75 7.54 -10.41
C ILE A 117 1.47 6.31 -9.85
N PHE A 118 1.35 6.08 -8.54
CA PHE A 118 1.98 4.95 -7.88
C PHE A 118 1.52 3.60 -8.46
N LEU A 119 0.21 3.43 -8.71
CA LEU A 119 -0.34 2.21 -9.32
C LEU A 119 0.14 2.02 -10.75
N LEU A 120 0.12 3.07 -11.56
CA LEU A 120 0.56 3.01 -12.95
C LEU A 120 2.06 2.67 -13.05
N VAL A 121 2.91 3.29 -12.21
CA VAL A 121 4.35 3.02 -12.18
C VAL A 121 4.65 1.60 -11.71
N ASN A 122 3.99 1.12 -10.65
CA ASN A 122 4.18 -0.25 -10.17
C ASN A 122 3.69 -1.28 -11.20
N GLY A 123 2.53 -1.03 -11.82
CA GLY A 123 2.05 -1.85 -12.94
C GLY A 123 3.03 -1.86 -14.09
N TYR A 124 3.56 -0.70 -14.48
CA TYR A 124 4.54 -0.56 -15.55
C TYR A 124 5.79 -1.42 -15.28
N VAL A 125 6.36 -1.33 -14.08
CA VAL A 125 7.51 -2.16 -13.66
C VAL A 125 7.16 -3.65 -13.72
N LEU A 126 5.97 -4.03 -13.25
CA LEU A 126 5.49 -5.42 -13.33
C LEU A 126 5.42 -5.92 -14.78
N GLY A 127 4.94 -5.07 -15.70
CA GLY A 127 4.89 -5.37 -17.14
C GLY A 127 6.28 -5.56 -17.77
N LEU A 128 7.25 -4.69 -17.41
CA LEU A 128 8.64 -4.84 -17.85
C LEU A 128 9.24 -6.18 -17.39
N VAL A 129 9.06 -6.52 -16.11
CA VAL A 129 9.59 -7.75 -15.52
C VAL A 129 8.91 -8.98 -16.12
N LEU A 130 7.60 -8.93 -16.33
CA LEU A 130 6.86 -10.01 -17.01
C LEU A 130 7.40 -10.24 -18.40
N HIS A 131 7.53 -9.21 -19.24
CA HIS A 131 8.04 -9.32 -20.59
C HIS A 131 9.47 -9.90 -20.63
N ALA A 132 10.38 -9.38 -19.79
CA ALA A 132 11.74 -9.86 -19.68
C ALA A 132 11.81 -11.34 -19.24
N SER A 133 10.95 -11.75 -18.32
CA SER A 133 10.88 -13.14 -17.86
C SER A 133 10.35 -14.07 -18.93
N LEU A 134 9.34 -13.67 -19.70
CA LEU A 134 8.82 -14.44 -20.83
C LEU A 134 9.88 -14.68 -21.90
N GLN A 135 10.72 -13.68 -22.18
CA GLN A 135 11.80 -13.78 -23.15
C GLN A 135 12.96 -14.71 -22.71
N SER A 136 13.26 -14.78 -21.40
CA SER A 136 14.47 -15.43 -20.89
C SER A 136 14.21 -16.76 -20.19
N ARG A 137 13.19 -16.85 -19.35
CA ARG A 137 13.01 -17.95 -18.38
C ARG A 137 11.60 -18.56 -18.37
N GLY A 138 10.65 -17.96 -19.08
CA GLY A 138 9.27 -18.38 -19.16
C GLY A 138 8.38 -17.93 -18.00
N LEU A 139 7.08 -18.12 -18.19
CA LEU A 139 6.02 -17.67 -17.28
C LEU A 139 6.11 -18.30 -15.88
N PHE A 140 6.53 -19.56 -15.80
CA PHE A 140 6.64 -20.27 -14.53
C PHE A 140 7.65 -19.61 -13.59
N VAL A 141 8.82 -19.21 -14.12
CA VAL A 141 9.86 -18.53 -13.34
C VAL A 141 9.40 -17.15 -12.89
N PHE A 142 8.64 -16.44 -13.73
CA PHE A 142 8.01 -15.17 -13.33
C PHE A 142 7.10 -15.35 -12.12
N PHE A 143 6.19 -16.32 -12.15
CA PHE A 143 5.33 -16.57 -10.99
C PHE A 143 6.12 -17.01 -9.76
N LEU A 144 7.13 -17.83 -9.91
CA LEU A 144 7.97 -18.27 -8.79
C LEU A 144 8.74 -17.11 -8.16
N ALA A 145 9.20 -16.14 -8.96
CA ALA A 145 9.89 -14.96 -8.49
C ALA A 145 8.95 -13.95 -7.79
N ILE A 146 7.69 -13.84 -8.26
CA ILE A 146 6.72 -12.88 -7.71
C ILE A 146 5.86 -13.50 -6.61
N ALA A 147 5.64 -14.82 -6.61
CA ALA A 147 4.73 -15.47 -5.65
C ALA A 147 5.01 -15.14 -4.17
N PRO A 148 6.26 -15.12 -3.69
CA PRO A 148 6.53 -14.78 -2.29
C PRO A 148 6.14 -13.35 -1.94
N HIS A 149 6.41 -12.39 -2.82
CA HIS A 149 6.00 -10.99 -2.66
C HIS A 149 4.50 -10.79 -2.93
N GLY A 150 3.99 -11.43 -4.01
CA GLY A 150 2.68 -11.15 -4.57
C GLY A 150 1.53 -11.48 -3.64
N VAL A 151 1.66 -12.54 -2.83
CA VAL A 151 0.54 -13.06 -2.02
C VAL A 151 0.14 -12.10 -0.89
N PHE A 152 1.08 -11.41 -0.26
CA PHE A 152 0.82 -10.51 0.87
C PHE A 152 1.08 -9.05 0.55
N GLU A 153 2.10 -8.74 -0.23
CA GLU A 153 2.50 -7.38 -0.56
C GLU A 153 1.54 -6.72 -1.56
N LEU A 154 1.16 -7.40 -2.65
CA LEU A 154 0.20 -6.86 -3.62
C LEU A 154 -1.16 -6.53 -2.99
N PRO A 155 -1.80 -7.41 -2.18
CA PRO A 155 -3.00 -7.02 -1.45
C PRO A 155 -2.81 -5.82 -0.53
N ALA A 156 -1.70 -5.73 0.19
CA ALA A 156 -1.41 -4.60 1.07
C ALA A 156 -1.28 -3.28 0.29
N ILE A 157 -0.55 -3.29 -0.83
CA ILE A 157 -0.41 -2.14 -1.73
C ILE A 157 -1.76 -1.75 -2.33
N LEU A 158 -2.53 -2.71 -2.85
CA LEU A 158 -3.86 -2.47 -3.41
C LEU A 158 -4.81 -1.87 -2.39
N LEU A 159 -4.81 -2.35 -1.15
CA LEU A 159 -5.62 -1.78 -0.07
C LEU A 159 -5.19 -0.35 0.25
N GLY A 160 -3.89 -0.12 0.41
CA GLY A 160 -3.35 1.21 0.72
C GLY A 160 -3.65 2.25 -0.37
N THR A 161 -3.43 1.88 -1.63
CA THR A 161 -3.72 2.76 -2.77
C THR A 161 -5.22 3.00 -2.95
N SER A 162 -6.06 1.99 -2.68
CA SER A 162 -7.51 2.14 -2.70
C SER A 162 -8.00 3.13 -1.64
N ILE A 163 -7.41 3.09 -0.44
CA ILE A 163 -7.68 4.09 0.60
C ILE A 163 -7.27 5.48 0.11
N GLY A 164 -6.07 5.62 -0.46
CA GLY A 164 -5.60 6.90 -1.01
C GLY A 164 -6.51 7.46 -2.11
N LEU A 165 -6.97 6.62 -3.06
CA LEU A 165 -7.93 7.01 -4.09
C LEU A 165 -9.28 7.42 -3.49
N MET A 166 -9.78 6.67 -2.51
CA MET A 166 -11.02 7.00 -1.80
C MET A 166 -10.93 8.33 -1.09
N LEU A 167 -9.82 8.59 -0.38
CA LEU A 167 -9.57 9.86 0.30
C LEU A 167 -9.50 11.02 -0.69
N GLY A 168 -8.84 10.82 -1.84
CA GLY A 168 -8.78 11.80 -2.92
C GLY A 168 -10.15 12.14 -3.50
N ALA A 169 -10.96 11.12 -3.78
CA ALA A 169 -12.33 11.32 -4.27
C ALA A 169 -13.20 12.08 -3.24
N ARG A 170 -13.05 11.80 -1.95
CA ARG A 170 -13.75 12.52 -0.88
C ARG A 170 -13.27 13.95 -0.73
N ALA A 171 -11.95 14.18 -0.81
CA ALA A 171 -11.39 15.53 -0.79
C ALA A 171 -11.98 16.38 -1.91
N ILE A 172 -12.04 15.87 -3.12
CA ILE A 172 -12.67 16.57 -4.27
C ILE A 172 -14.16 16.83 -4.01
N LYS A 173 -14.92 15.82 -3.51
CA LYS A 173 -16.34 16.00 -3.20
C LYS A 173 -16.57 17.05 -2.12
N GLN A 174 -15.71 17.10 -1.10
CA GLN A 174 -15.77 18.10 -0.04
C GLN A 174 -15.49 19.51 -0.57
N MET A 175 -14.49 19.67 -1.46
CA MET A 175 -14.23 20.95 -2.12
C MET A 175 -15.41 21.44 -2.98
N LEU A 176 -16.19 20.51 -3.54
CA LEU A 176 -17.39 20.81 -4.33
C LEU A 176 -18.67 20.97 -3.46
N GLY A 177 -18.55 20.94 -2.12
CA GLY A 177 -19.70 21.02 -1.21
C GLY A 177 -20.64 19.81 -1.25
N ARG A 178 -20.19 18.66 -1.76
CA ARG A 178 -21.00 17.43 -1.95
C ARG A 178 -20.75 16.35 -0.91
N GLU A 179 -19.87 16.61 0.05
CA GLU A 179 -19.51 15.65 1.12
C GLU A 179 -19.51 16.38 2.46
N GLU A 180 -20.33 15.92 3.40
CA GLU A 180 -20.44 16.51 4.75
C GLU A 180 -19.43 15.92 5.74
N ARG A 181 -18.86 14.75 5.43
CA ARG A 181 -17.91 14.08 6.32
C ARG A 181 -16.59 14.83 6.35
N ALA A 182 -16.12 15.17 7.54
CA ALA A 182 -14.81 15.80 7.70
C ALA A 182 -13.69 14.89 7.19
N LEU A 183 -12.88 15.36 6.24
CA LEU A 183 -11.79 14.63 5.63
C LEU A 183 -10.81 14.06 6.69
N GLY A 184 -10.54 14.81 7.76
CA GLY A 184 -9.69 14.35 8.86
C GLY A 184 -10.17 13.06 9.53
N ARG A 185 -11.49 12.87 9.68
CA ARG A 185 -12.06 11.61 10.20
C ARG A 185 -11.86 10.45 9.24
N GLU A 186 -11.95 10.70 7.96
CA GLU A 186 -11.72 9.67 6.94
C GLU A 186 -10.24 9.28 6.83
N VAL A 187 -9.33 10.25 6.96
CA VAL A 187 -7.89 9.99 7.06
C VAL A 187 -7.59 9.12 8.29
N ALA A 188 -8.14 9.49 9.46
CA ALA A 188 -7.97 8.70 10.68
C ALA A 188 -8.49 7.26 10.54
N ARG A 189 -9.64 7.05 9.85
CA ARG A 189 -10.16 5.72 9.53
C ARG A 189 -9.19 4.95 8.62
N GLY A 190 -8.66 5.59 7.59
CA GLY A 190 -7.67 5.01 6.68
C GLY A 190 -6.38 4.62 7.39
N LEU A 191 -5.85 5.50 8.24
CA LEU A 191 -4.65 5.23 9.04
C LEU A 191 -4.86 4.09 10.04
N ARG A 192 -6.03 4.03 10.67
CA ARG A 192 -6.38 2.92 11.55
C ARG A 192 -6.41 1.59 10.78
N PHE A 193 -7.01 1.58 9.59
CA PHE A 193 -7.00 0.39 8.73
C PHE A 193 -5.58 0.01 8.30
N PHE A 194 -4.74 1.00 7.99
CA PHE A 194 -3.33 0.80 7.68
C PHE A 194 -2.61 0.07 8.83
N VAL A 195 -2.73 0.56 10.06
CA VAL A 195 -2.05 -0.03 11.22
C VAL A 195 -2.59 -1.43 11.55
N THR A 196 -3.90 -1.65 11.47
CA THR A 196 -4.53 -2.89 11.92
C THR A 196 -4.55 -4.01 10.88
N VAL A 197 -4.49 -3.67 9.59
CA VAL A 197 -4.61 -4.65 8.49
C VAL A 197 -3.36 -4.64 7.60
N ILE A 198 -2.96 -3.44 7.11
CA ILE A 198 -1.91 -3.35 6.10
C ILE A 198 -0.52 -3.61 6.71
N VAL A 199 -0.22 -3.02 7.86
CA VAL A 199 1.07 -3.20 8.55
C VAL A 199 1.35 -4.68 8.87
N PRO A 200 0.42 -5.46 9.45
CA PRO A 200 0.61 -6.90 9.64
C PRO A 200 0.86 -7.67 8.33
N LEU A 201 0.12 -7.34 7.26
CA LEU A 201 0.33 -7.97 5.95
C LEU A 201 1.73 -7.69 5.38
N LEU A 202 2.19 -6.43 5.46
CA LEU A 202 3.52 -6.02 5.01
C LEU A 202 4.63 -6.65 5.85
N LEU A 203 4.42 -6.80 7.16
CA LEU A 203 5.38 -7.47 8.03
C LEU A 203 5.54 -8.95 7.64
N VAL A 204 4.44 -9.66 7.43
CA VAL A 204 4.46 -11.06 6.97
C VAL A 204 5.14 -11.16 5.61
N ALA A 205 4.82 -10.27 4.66
CA ALA A 205 5.44 -10.23 3.34
C ALA A 205 6.97 -10.07 3.45
N ALA A 206 7.44 -9.09 4.23
CA ALA A 206 8.86 -8.81 4.43
C ALA A 206 9.62 -9.98 5.06
N LEU A 207 9.00 -10.67 6.03
CA LEU A 207 9.60 -11.85 6.64
C LEU A 207 9.71 -13.02 5.65
N ILE A 208 8.64 -13.29 4.89
CA ILE A 208 8.66 -14.36 3.87
C ILE A 208 9.74 -14.06 2.84
N GLU A 209 9.84 -12.83 2.36
CA GLU A 209 10.83 -12.44 1.38
C GLU A 209 12.27 -12.59 1.89
N ALA A 210 12.56 -12.05 3.08
CA ALA A 210 13.90 -12.08 3.63
C ALA A 210 14.37 -13.49 4.01
N PHE A 211 13.48 -14.36 4.47
CA PHE A 211 13.87 -15.67 4.98
C PHE A 211 13.64 -16.83 4.02
N VAL A 212 12.62 -16.74 3.16
CA VAL A 212 12.27 -17.82 2.22
C VAL A 212 12.85 -17.55 0.83
N THR A 213 12.58 -16.38 0.25
CA THR A 213 12.97 -16.06 -1.12
C THR A 213 14.48 -15.93 -1.26
N SER A 214 15.14 -15.25 -0.32
CA SER A 214 16.59 -15.08 -0.34
C SER A 214 17.34 -16.43 -0.24
N ALA A 215 16.76 -17.42 0.44
CA ALA A 215 17.34 -18.75 0.54
C ALA A 215 17.16 -19.58 -0.75
N ALA A 216 16.13 -19.31 -1.54
CA ALA A 216 15.86 -19.99 -2.80
C ALA A 216 16.74 -19.48 -3.96
N VAL A 217 17.16 -18.22 -3.91
CA VAL A 217 18.00 -17.58 -4.95
C VAL A 217 19.49 -17.82 -4.71
N SER A 218 19.91 -18.19 -3.49
CA SER A 218 21.31 -18.47 -3.15
C SER A 218 21.78 -19.89 -3.50
N LYS A 219 20.94 -20.71 -4.10
CA LYS A 219 21.25 -22.03 -4.68
C LYS A 219 21.25 -21.95 -6.21
#